data_9073a4aca13943f5b838a3316a696f2b
#
_entry.id   9073a4aca13943f5b838a3316a696f2b
#
_cell.length_a   1.000
_cell.length_b   1.000
_cell.length_c   1.000
_cell.angle_alpha   90.00
_cell.angle_beta   90.00
_cell.angle_gamma   90.00
#
_symmetry.space_group_name_H-M   'P 1'
#
loop_
_entity.id
_entity.type
_entity.pdbx_description
1 polymer ?
#
loop_
_entity_poly.entity_id
_entity_poly.type
_entity_poly.pdbx_seq_one_letter_code
_entity_poly.pdbx_strand_id
1 'polypeptide(L)'
;MKKVFLYCLTTIFATGTYAQTYNWVSSTEANIWQQSKVKLQLSTRQTPLLEISGTEEGTTFKAWGTTFNELCWDALNILTRDEQDNLLEKMFSPQGDLRFTRGRISMNANDYARDWYSCDEVSGDFQLKYFNINRDKLAIIPFIRAAQK
;
A
#
# COMPACT_ATOMS: atom_id res chain seq x y z
N MET A 1 40.97 -65.78 -16.81
CA MET A 1 41.00 -64.46 -16.18
C MET A 1 39.96 -63.57 -16.88
N LYS A 2 38.82 -63.30 -16.22
CA LYS A 2 37.73 -62.47 -16.76
C LYS A 2 37.99 -61.02 -16.30
N LYS A 3 38.21 -60.10 -17.23
CA LYS A 3 38.34 -58.68 -16.93
C LYS A 3 36.92 -58.07 -16.75
N VAL A 4 36.59 -57.61 -15.53
CA VAL A 4 35.40 -56.89 -15.25
C VAL A 4 35.68 -55.40 -15.56
N PHE A 5 34.99 -54.83 -16.55
CA PHE A 5 35.03 -53.38 -16.87
C PHE A 5 33.99 -52.71 -15.99
N LEU A 6 34.43 -51.94 -15.01
CA LEU A 6 33.59 -51.11 -14.18
C LEU A 6 33.29 -49.80 -14.89
N TYR A 7 32.08 -49.63 -15.46
CA TYR A 7 31.62 -48.36 -16.01
C TYR A 7 31.19 -47.46 -14.85
N CYS A 8 31.98 -46.42 -14.60
CA CYS A 8 31.64 -45.37 -13.69
C CYS A 8 30.71 -44.38 -14.42
N LEU A 9 29.41 -44.45 -14.16
CA LEU A 9 28.39 -43.54 -14.69
C LEU A 9 28.40 -42.27 -13.88
N THR A 10 29.16 -41.25 -14.30
CA THR A 10 29.11 -39.89 -13.70
C THR A 10 27.86 -39.18 -14.20
N THR A 11 26.80 -39.21 -13.42
CA THR A 11 25.63 -38.33 -13.63
C THR A 11 26.02 -36.89 -13.29
N ILE A 12 26.25 -36.08 -14.31
CA ILE A 12 26.40 -34.64 -14.18
C ILE A 12 25.02 -34.07 -13.92
N PHE A 13 24.72 -33.77 -12.67
CA PHE A 13 23.58 -32.93 -12.34
C PHE A 13 23.87 -31.50 -12.80
N ALA A 14 23.37 -31.15 -14.00
CA ALA A 14 23.30 -29.78 -14.43
C ALA A 14 22.30 -29.07 -13.51
N THR A 15 22.77 -28.43 -12.45
CA THR A 15 21.98 -27.49 -11.66
C THR A 15 21.77 -26.25 -12.54
N GLY A 16 20.68 -26.27 -13.29
CA GLY A 16 20.24 -25.08 -14.01
C GLY A 16 19.96 -23.97 -13.02
N THR A 17 20.85 -22.99 -12.93
CA THR A 17 20.58 -21.74 -12.24
C THR A 17 19.49 -21.01 -13.02
N TYR A 18 18.24 -21.21 -12.64
CA TYR A 18 17.15 -20.39 -13.14
C TYR A 18 17.41 -18.96 -12.70
N ALA A 19 17.83 -18.12 -13.64
CA ALA A 19 17.99 -16.69 -13.39
C ALA A 19 16.61 -16.13 -13.04
N GLN A 20 16.38 -15.88 -11.76
CA GLN A 20 15.12 -15.35 -11.26
C GLN A 20 14.88 -13.98 -11.88
N THR A 21 13.68 -13.78 -12.43
CA THR A 21 13.28 -12.53 -13.05
C THR A 21 12.44 -11.74 -12.04
N TYR A 22 12.76 -10.49 -11.87
CA TYR A 22 12.08 -9.58 -10.96
C TYR A 22 11.31 -8.52 -11.75
N ASN A 23 10.17 -8.12 -11.26
CA ASN A 23 9.47 -6.95 -11.74
C ASN A 23 10.09 -5.71 -11.07
N TRP A 24 10.61 -4.82 -11.88
CA TRP A 24 11.19 -3.56 -11.46
C TRP A 24 10.25 -2.43 -11.83
N VAL A 25 9.87 -1.60 -10.86
CA VAL A 25 9.08 -0.39 -11.08
C VAL A 25 9.92 0.80 -10.66
N SER A 26 10.07 1.76 -11.54
CA SER A 26 10.81 3.00 -11.28
C SER A 26 10.01 4.21 -11.71
N SER A 27 10.19 5.31 -11.01
CA SER A 27 9.66 6.62 -11.39
C SER A 27 10.77 7.63 -11.39
N THR A 28 10.84 8.41 -12.47
CA THR A 28 11.73 9.55 -12.62
C THR A 28 10.88 10.75 -13.01
N GLU A 29 11.45 11.96 -12.99
CA GLU A 29 10.77 13.16 -13.44
C GLU A 29 10.24 13.04 -14.89
N ALA A 30 11.01 12.42 -15.77
CA ALA A 30 10.66 12.27 -17.18
C ALA A 30 9.75 11.03 -17.44
N ASN A 31 9.83 10.00 -16.62
CA ASN A 31 9.12 8.74 -16.82
C ASN A 31 8.53 8.23 -15.50
N ILE A 32 7.22 8.41 -15.33
CA ILE A 32 6.48 7.99 -14.15
C ILE A 32 6.03 6.52 -14.33
N TRP A 33 6.21 5.72 -13.29
CA TRP A 33 5.69 4.35 -13.19
C TRP A 33 6.13 3.41 -14.31
N GLN A 34 7.42 3.44 -14.67
CA GLN A 34 7.97 2.55 -15.68
C GLN A 34 8.14 1.13 -15.12
N GLN A 35 7.52 0.16 -15.77
CA GLN A 35 7.64 -1.25 -15.42
C GLN A 35 8.63 -1.95 -16.35
N SER A 36 9.53 -2.72 -15.79
CA SER A 36 10.47 -3.55 -16.54
C SER A 36 10.72 -4.88 -15.83
N LYS A 37 11.19 -5.87 -16.61
CA LYS A 37 11.67 -7.13 -16.06
C LYS A 37 13.18 -7.12 -16.03
N VAL A 38 13.75 -7.32 -14.84
CA VAL A 38 15.19 -7.38 -14.65
C VAL A 38 15.61 -8.77 -14.16
N LYS A 39 16.78 -9.21 -14.62
CA LYS A 39 17.42 -10.43 -14.11
C LYS A 39 18.56 -10.02 -13.19
N LEU A 40 18.67 -10.66 -12.04
CA LEU A 40 19.81 -10.48 -11.18
C LEU A 40 21.06 -11.07 -11.85
N GLN A 41 22.14 -10.31 -11.81
CA GLN A 41 23.45 -10.75 -12.26
C GLN A 41 24.41 -10.69 -11.07
N LEU A 42 25.31 -11.65 -11.00
CA LEU A 42 26.38 -11.61 -10.01
C LEU A 42 27.25 -10.38 -10.30
N SER A 43 27.40 -9.53 -9.28
CA SER A 43 28.26 -8.37 -9.38
C SER A 43 29.73 -8.78 -9.24
N THR A 44 30.58 -8.26 -10.12
CA THR A 44 32.03 -8.34 -9.98
C THR A 44 32.60 -7.23 -9.09
N ARG A 45 31.75 -6.31 -8.60
CA ARG A 45 32.16 -5.25 -7.68
C ARG A 45 32.49 -5.82 -6.32
N GLN A 46 33.61 -5.37 -5.77
CA GLN A 46 34.03 -5.76 -4.41
C GLN A 46 33.26 -5.02 -3.32
N THR A 47 32.72 -3.84 -3.63
CA THR A 47 31.93 -3.04 -2.65
C THR A 47 30.51 -2.85 -3.20
N PRO A 48 29.48 -3.38 -2.55
CA PRO A 48 28.11 -3.15 -2.93
C PRO A 48 27.71 -1.67 -2.72
N LEU A 49 26.88 -1.12 -3.61
CA LEU A 49 26.29 0.21 -3.43
C LEU A 49 25.16 0.21 -2.40
N LEU A 50 24.48 -0.92 -2.29
CA LEU A 50 23.38 -1.16 -1.36
C LEU A 50 23.44 -2.63 -0.95
N GLU A 51 23.40 -2.88 0.34
CA GLU A 51 23.30 -4.21 0.91
C GLU A 51 21.93 -4.35 1.61
N ILE A 52 21.19 -5.41 1.27
CA ILE A 52 19.95 -5.75 1.93
C ILE A 52 20.25 -6.94 2.83
N SER A 53 20.34 -6.70 4.14
CA SER A 53 20.52 -7.75 5.14
C SER A 53 19.15 -8.32 5.53
N GLY A 54 19.04 -9.65 5.55
CA GLY A 54 17.87 -10.36 6.08
C GLY A 54 17.98 -10.68 7.57
N THR A 55 19.05 -10.23 8.24
CA THR A 55 19.34 -10.59 9.63
C THR A 55 18.80 -9.61 10.68
N GLU A 56 18.42 -8.40 10.26
CA GLU A 56 17.80 -7.41 11.13
C GLU A 56 16.28 -7.54 11.08
N GLU A 57 15.68 -7.91 12.19
CA GLU A 57 14.24 -7.91 12.38
C GLU A 57 13.77 -6.50 12.70
N GLY A 58 13.20 -5.81 11.73
CA GLY A 58 12.50 -4.55 11.94
C GLY A 58 11.09 -4.76 12.52
N THR A 59 10.38 -3.67 12.72
CA THR A 59 8.97 -3.73 13.12
C THR A 59 8.15 -4.42 12.03
N THR A 60 7.36 -5.42 12.42
CA THR A 60 6.47 -6.11 11.48
C THR A 60 5.50 -5.12 10.84
N PHE A 61 5.54 -5.05 9.52
CA PHE A 61 4.58 -4.25 8.76
C PHE A 61 3.14 -4.75 8.99
N LYS A 62 2.24 -3.86 9.40
CA LYS A 62 0.87 -4.24 9.78
C LYS A 62 -0.15 -4.00 8.68
N ALA A 63 -0.09 -2.84 8.03
CA ALA A 63 -1.10 -2.47 7.04
C ALA A 63 -0.72 -1.17 6.29
N TRP A 64 -1.34 -1.00 5.13
CA TRP A 64 -1.49 0.28 4.45
C TRP A 64 -2.85 0.90 4.76
N GLY A 65 -2.95 2.21 4.64
CA GLY A 65 -4.19 2.93 4.86
C GLY A 65 -4.23 4.30 4.23
N THR A 66 -5.38 4.94 4.36
CA THR A 66 -5.63 6.29 3.85
C THR A 66 -6.24 7.18 4.93
N THR A 67 -6.44 8.45 4.60
CA THR A 67 -7.12 9.42 5.47
C THR A 67 -8.52 9.71 4.94
N PHE A 68 -9.52 9.64 5.80
CA PHE A 68 -10.88 10.05 5.50
C PHE A 68 -11.03 11.54 5.83
N ASN A 69 -11.43 12.34 4.85
CA ASN A 69 -11.63 13.78 5.00
C ASN A 69 -12.76 14.29 4.09
N GLU A 70 -13.21 15.53 4.30
CA GLU A 70 -14.33 16.09 3.57
C GLU A 70 -14.07 16.30 2.10
N LEU A 71 -12.93 16.90 1.73
CA LEU A 71 -12.62 17.19 0.32
C LEU A 71 -12.42 15.94 -0.53
N CYS A 72 -11.88 14.87 0.05
CA CYS A 72 -11.81 13.59 -0.67
C CYS A 72 -13.20 12.98 -0.91
N TRP A 73 -14.11 13.10 0.07
CA TRP A 73 -15.50 12.68 -0.14
C TRP A 73 -16.21 13.50 -1.20
N ASP A 74 -15.98 14.80 -1.22
CA ASP A 74 -16.52 15.68 -2.26
C ASP A 74 -16.00 15.30 -3.65
N ALA A 75 -14.70 15.03 -3.77
CA ALA A 75 -14.10 14.58 -5.01
C ALA A 75 -14.69 13.23 -5.48
N LEU A 76 -14.92 12.29 -4.58
CA LEU A 76 -15.60 11.03 -4.89
C LEU A 76 -17.04 11.26 -5.38
N ASN A 77 -17.75 12.21 -4.82
CA ASN A 77 -19.13 12.51 -5.20
C ASN A 77 -19.28 13.25 -6.56
N ILE A 78 -18.18 13.68 -7.19
CA ILE A 78 -18.20 14.18 -8.56
C ILE A 78 -18.30 13.03 -9.57
N LEU A 79 -17.86 11.84 -9.19
CA LEU A 79 -17.90 10.64 -10.02
C LEU A 79 -19.33 10.09 -10.12
N THR A 80 -19.60 9.38 -11.20
CA THR A 80 -20.82 8.55 -11.28
C THR A 80 -20.77 7.46 -10.21
N ARG A 81 -21.92 6.88 -9.88
CA ARG A 81 -22.00 5.84 -8.86
C ARG A 81 -21.10 4.64 -9.17
N ASP A 82 -21.10 4.20 -10.41
CA ASP A 82 -20.30 3.05 -10.86
C ASP A 82 -18.79 3.35 -10.77
N GLU A 83 -18.36 4.54 -11.14
CA GLU A 83 -16.97 4.98 -11.00
C GLU A 83 -16.54 5.07 -9.54
N GLN A 84 -17.41 5.61 -8.68
CA GLN A 84 -17.16 5.71 -7.25
C GLN A 84 -17.00 4.31 -6.62
N ASP A 85 -17.96 3.40 -6.88
CA ASP A 85 -17.94 2.05 -6.35
C ASP A 85 -16.71 1.27 -6.87
N ASN A 86 -16.35 1.39 -8.16
CA ASN A 86 -15.11 0.80 -8.72
C ASN A 86 -13.84 1.34 -8.06
N LEU A 87 -13.76 2.66 -7.84
CA LEU A 87 -12.59 3.26 -7.18
C LEU A 87 -12.46 2.78 -5.73
N LEU A 88 -13.56 2.75 -4.99
CA LEU A 88 -13.58 2.26 -3.61
C LEU A 88 -13.20 0.78 -3.53
N GLU A 89 -13.68 -0.06 -4.45
CA GLU A 89 -13.29 -1.46 -4.54
C GLU A 89 -11.78 -1.62 -4.77
N LYS A 90 -11.19 -0.86 -5.70
CA LYS A 90 -9.74 -0.86 -5.93
C LYS A 90 -8.94 -0.45 -4.70
N MET A 91 -9.46 0.47 -3.90
CA MET A 91 -8.78 0.99 -2.71
C MET A 91 -8.88 0.05 -1.51
N PHE A 92 -10.06 -0.51 -1.23
CA PHE A 92 -10.37 -1.14 0.05
C PHE A 92 -10.66 -2.64 -0.02
N SER A 93 -11.06 -3.17 -1.18
CA SER A 93 -11.32 -4.60 -1.32
C SER A 93 -10.06 -5.44 -1.10
N PRO A 94 -10.16 -6.63 -0.49
CA PRO A 94 -9.06 -7.59 -0.40
C PRO A 94 -8.49 -8.00 -1.78
N GLN A 95 -9.28 -7.89 -2.84
CA GLN A 95 -8.90 -8.18 -4.22
C GLN A 95 -8.49 -6.90 -4.99
N GLY A 96 -8.64 -5.74 -4.37
CA GLY A 96 -8.31 -4.45 -4.97
C GLY A 96 -6.80 -4.20 -5.10
N ASP A 97 -6.48 -3.11 -5.78
CA ASP A 97 -5.09 -2.75 -6.10
C ASP A 97 -4.33 -2.30 -4.83
N LEU A 98 -4.94 -1.48 -3.97
CA LEU A 98 -4.31 -0.86 -2.81
C LEU A 98 -4.51 -1.64 -1.51
N ARG A 99 -5.63 -2.35 -1.38
CA ARG A 99 -5.97 -3.20 -0.22
C ARG A 99 -5.80 -2.49 1.12
N PHE A 100 -6.27 -1.26 1.22
CA PHE A 100 -6.20 -0.50 2.46
C PHE A 100 -7.05 -1.15 3.55
N THR A 101 -6.43 -1.41 4.70
CA THR A 101 -7.09 -2.02 5.86
C THR A 101 -7.06 -1.10 7.08
N ARG A 102 -6.51 0.11 6.95
CA ARG A 102 -6.43 1.12 7.99
C ARG A 102 -6.94 2.45 7.47
N GLY A 103 -7.59 3.20 8.34
CA GLY A 103 -8.03 4.56 8.06
C GLY A 103 -7.64 5.51 9.18
N ARG A 104 -7.26 6.73 8.80
CA ARG A 104 -7.05 7.85 9.72
C ARG A 104 -8.23 8.79 9.62
N ILE A 105 -8.72 9.25 10.75
CA ILE A 105 -9.75 10.28 10.87
C ILE A 105 -9.17 11.42 11.70
N SER A 106 -9.35 12.65 11.25
CA SER A 106 -9.02 13.82 12.04
C SER A 106 -10.15 14.08 13.06
N MET A 107 -9.78 14.45 14.25
CA MET A 107 -10.71 15.07 15.19
C MET A 107 -10.75 16.56 14.86
N ASN A 108 -11.96 17.09 14.61
CA ASN A 108 -12.15 18.47 14.14
C ASN A 108 -11.61 18.70 12.72
N ALA A 109 -11.54 19.97 12.30
CA ALA A 109 -11.03 20.38 11.01
C ALA A 109 -9.56 19.98 10.80
N ASN A 110 -9.20 19.78 9.54
CA ASN A 110 -7.85 19.52 9.07
C ASN A 110 -7.64 20.25 7.73
N ASP A 111 -6.44 20.13 7.13
CA ASP A 111 -6.07 20.79 5.87
C ASP A 111 -6.99 20.42 4.69
N TYR A 112 -7.73 19.33 4.78
CA TYR A 112 -8.68 18.86 3.78
C TYR A 112 -10.14 18.93 4.25
N ALA A 113 -10.43 19.79 5.22
CA ALA A 113 -11.80 20.18 5.57
C ALA A 113 -12.28 21.32 4.66
N ARG A 114 -13.60 21.40 4.41
CA ARG A 114 -14.20 22.48 3.62
C ARG A 114 -14.00 23.84 4.28
N ASP A 115 -14.14 23.86 5.62
CA ASP A 115 -13.97 25.02 6.47
C ASP A 115 -13.41 24.57 7.81
N TRP A 116 -12.96 25.55 8.61
CA TRP A 116 -12.60 25.30 9.99
C TRP A 116 -13.84 24.94 10.83
N TYR A 117 -13.73 23.94 11.67
CA TYR A 117 -14.75 23.54 12.64
C TYR A 117 -14.14 22.75 13.79
N SER A 118 -14.84 22.73 14.92
CA SER A 118 -14.61 21.76 15.99
C SER A 118 -15.90 21.01 16.33
N CYS A 119 -15.75 19.93 17.09
CA CYS A 119 -16.90 19.17 17.56
C CYS A 119 -17.60 19.81 18.73
N ASP A 120 -17.00 20.85 19.32
CA ASP A 120 -17.57 21.67 20.37
C ASP A 120 -17.09 23.13 20.22
N GLU A 121 -17.99 24.00 19.78
CA GLU A 121 -17.72 25.43 19.52
C GLU A 121 -18.05 26.32 20.74
N VAL A 122 -18.50 25.74 21.86
CA VAL A 122 -18.92 26.52 23.03
C VAL A 122 -17.73 26.66 23.99
N SER A 123 -17.25 27.90 24.09
CA SER A 123 -16.15 28.22 25.01
C SER A 123 -16.53 27.90 26.48
N GLY A 124 -15.63 27.15 27.14
CA GLY A 124 -15.81 26.77 28.53
C GLY A 124 -16.73 25.58 28.78
N ASP A 125 -17.17 24.88 27.77
CA ASP A 125 -17.96 23.65 27.92
C ASP A 125 -17.12 22.44 28.31
N PHE A 126 -16.49 22.47 29.45
CA PHE A 126 -15.68 21.36 29.97
C PHE A 126 -16.45 20.05 30.22
N GLN A 127 -17.76 20.11 30.24
CA GLN A 127 -18.61 18.93 30.40
C GLN A 127 -19.09 18.35 29.08
N LEU A 128 -18.66 18.93 27.96
CA LEU A 128 -18.99 18.48 26.57
C LEU A 128 -20.51 18.44 26.34
N LYS A 129 -21.26 19.35 26.94
CA LYS A 129 -22.71 19.41 26.86
C LYS A 129 -23.20 19.72 25.43
N TYR A 130 -22.41 20.47 24.69
CA TYR A 130 -22.69 20.88 23.31
C TYR A 130 -21.87 20.10 22.27
N PHE A 131 -21.06 19.15 22.73
CA PHE A 131 -20.31 18.28 21.81
C PHE A 131 -21.23 17.58 20.82
N ASN A 132 -20.87 17.61 19.54
CA ASN A 132 -21.58 16.89 18.49
C ASN A 132 -20.67 16.57 17.30
N ILE A 133 -21.03 15.53 16.56
CA ILE A 133 -20.37 15.09 15.32
C ILE A 133 -21.26 15.31 14.09
N ASN A 134 -22.13 16.30 14.13
CA ASN A 134 -23.11 16.53 13.05
C ASN A 134 -22.39 16.82 11.72
N ARG A 135 -21.26 17.51 11.74
CA ARG A 135 -20.45 17.79 10.57
C ARG A 135 -19.89 16.50 9.95
N ASP A 136 -19.36 15.61 10.76
CA ASP A 136 -18.77 14.35 10.29
C ASP A 136 -19.82 13.43 9.63
N LYS A 137 -21.08 13.54 10.02
CA LYS A 137 -22.19 12.81 9.40
C LYS A 137 -22.43 13.19 7.93
N LEU A 138 -21.94 14.34 7.49
CA LEU A 138 -22.16 14.84 6.14
C LEU A 138 -21.13 14.29 5.11
N ALA A 139 -19.94 13.95 5.54
CA ALA A 139 -18.86 13.52 4.65
C ALA A 139 -18.03 12.34 5.19
N ILE A 140 -17.41 12.49 6.36
CA ILE A 140 -16.45 11.51 6.89
C ILE A 140 -17.12 10.17 7.16
N ILE A 141 -18.27 10.16 7.85
CA ILE A 141 -19.01 8.92 8.15
C ILE A 141 -19.55 8.24 6.88
N PRO A 142 -20.18 8.96 5.93
CA PRO A 142 -20.54 8.37 4.64
C PRO A 142 -19.36 7.76 3.89
N PHE A 143 -18.20 8.44 3.86
CA PHE A 143 -16.99 7.93 3.22
C PHE A 143 -16.52 6.61 3.87
N ILE A 144 -16.42 6.58 5.19
CA ILE A 144 -16.04 5.37 5.94
C ILE A 144 -17.00 4.22 5.64
N ARG A 145 -18.31 4.48 5.66
CA ARG A 145 -19.33 3.47 5.35
C ARG A 145 -19.23 2.94 3.91
N ALA A 146 -18.87 3.81 2.98
CA ALA A 146 -18.66 3.41 1.59
C ALA A 146 -17.41 2.52 1.44
N ALA A 147 -16.36 2.80 2.20
CA ALA A 147 -15.12 2.01 2.22
C ALA A 147 -15.25 0.65 2.95
N GLN A 148 -16.32 0.43 3.71
CA GLN A 148 -16.57 -0.80 4.47
C GLN A 148 -17.49 -1.82 3.75
N LYS A 149 -18.00 -1.47 2.57
CA LYS A 149 -18.85 -2.36 1.76
C LYS A 149 -18.01 -3.38 1.02
#